data_060ef6470d3177a1c22fba3d80f98284
#
_entry.id   060ef6470d3177a1c22fba3d80f98284
#
_cell.length_a   1.000
_cell.length_b   1.000
_cell.length_c   1.000
_cell.angle_alpha   90.00
_cell.angle_beta   90.00
_cell.angle_gamma   90.00
#
_symmetry.space_group_name_H-M   'P 1'
#
loop_
_entity.id
_entity.type
_entity.pdbx_description
1 polymer ?
#
loop_
_entity_poly.entity_id
_entity_poly.type
_entity_poly.pdbx_seq_one_letter_code
_entity_poly.pdbx_strand_id
1 'polypeptide(L)'
;MSVLRYVRLDVFTNQPFTGIQLAVFPDAAGIVERRIANDMALPETTFVFPPEAPETDAQVRIFTPTRELPMAGSPTIGTVFALAGAGRLRASADKAVLGLGIGPTTVGLEWGQNSLRFAWMTQPIPTFGPIVIDSVAVAAVVGVQPCDLADGVGLGVERLNFGIT
;
A
#
# COMPACT_ATOMS: atom_id res chain seq x y z
N MET A 1 -1.60 -28.62 13.14
CA MET A 1 -0.95 -27.82 12.07
C MET A 1 -1.97 -26.77 11.66
N SER A 2 -1.68 -25.47 11.82
CA SER A 2 -2.61 -24.41 11.43
C SER A 2 -2.41 -24.11 9.94
N VAL A 3 -3.51 -24.06 9.17
CA VAL A 3 -3.51 -23.69 7.76
C VAL A 3 -3.88 -22.21 7.67
N LEU A 4 -3.01 -21.40 7.09
CA LEU A 4 -3.28 -19.99 6.80
C LEU A 4 -3.72 -19.85 5.35
N ARG A 5 -4.83 -19.16 5.14
CA ARG A 5 -5.34 -18.83 3.81
C ARG A 5 -4.95 -17.42 3.43
N TYR A 6 -4.50 -17.24 2.21
CA TYR A 6 -4.21 -15.93 1.65
C TYR A 6 -4.60 -15.85 0.18
N VAL A 7 -4.76 -14.63 -0.30
CA VAL A 7 -4.97 -14.33 -1.72
C VAL A 7 -3.70 -13.67 -2.25
N ARG A 8 -3.18 -14.13 -3.38
CA ARG A 8 -2.12 -13.46 -4.10
C ARG A 8 -2.69 -12.69 -5.26
N LEU A 9 -2.31 -11.44 -5.39
CA LEU A 9 -2.80 -10.51 -6.38
C LEU A 9 -1.64 -9.86 -7.13
N ASP A 10 -1.91 -9.46 -8.38
CA ASP A 10 -1.11 -8.51 -9.13
C ASP A 10 -1.87 -7.18 -9.16
N VAL A 11 -1.33 -6.15 -8.52
CA VAL A 11 -2.01 -4.85 -8.37
C VAL A 11 -1.57 -3.89 -9.48
N PHE A 12 -2.45 -2.96 -9.87
CA PHE A 12 -2.27 -1.99 -10.96
C PHE A 12 -2.07 -2.63 -12.34
N THR A 13 -2.76 -3.73 -12.59
CA THR A 13 -2.76 -4.40 -13.89
C THR A 13 -4.10 -5.09 -14.16
N ASN A 14 -4.40 -5.33 -15.42
CA ASN A 14 -5.48 -6.19 -15.87
C ASN A 14 -4.97 -7.50 -16.50
N GLN A 15 -3.65 -7.74 -16.45
CA GLN A 15 -3.01 -8.93 -16.99
C GLN A 15 -2.29 -9.68 -15.87
N PRO A 16 -2.48 -11.00 -15.73
CA PRO A 16 -1.74 -11.80 -14.76
C PRO A 16 -0.23 -11.67 -14.94
N PHE A 17 0.51 -11.64 -13.82
CA PHE A 17 1.99 -11.63 -13.75
C PHE A 17 2.66 -10.34 -14.27
N THR A 18 1.90 -9.23 -14.40
CA THR A 18 2.46 -7.96 -14.90
C THR A 18 2.39 -6.81 -13.89
N GLY A 19 1.69 -6.99 -12.76
CA GLY A 19 1.52 -5.97 -11.73
C GLY A 19 2.46 -6.09 -10.55
N ILE A 20 2.19 -5.29 -9.53
CA ILE A 20 2.89 -5.36 -8.23
C ILE A 20 2.28 -6.51 -7.43
N GLN A 21 3.12 -7.47 -7.05
CA GLN A 21 2.67 -8.65 -6.32
C GLN A 21 2.34 -8.30 -4.87
N LEU A 22 1.20 -8.79 -4.41
CA LEU A 22 0.69 -8.60 -3.06
C LEU A 22 0.14 -9.92 -2.52
N ALA A 23 0.44 -10.24 -1.26
CA ALA A 23 -0.30 -11.25 -0.50
C ALA A 23 -1.26 -10.57 0.48
N VAL A 24 -2.50 -11.01 0.50
CA VAL A 24 -3.54 -10.55 1.44
C VAL A 24 -3.99 -11.72 2.29
N PHE A 25 -3.83 -11.60 3.61
CA PHE A 25 -4.37 -12.54 4.60
C PHE A 25 -5.69 -11.96 5.13
N PRO A 26 -6.85 -12.45 4.63
CA PRO A 26 -8.14 -11.83 4.95
C PRO A 26 -8.59 -12.06 6.39
N ASP A 27 -8.05 -13.08 7.07
CA ASP A 27 -8.35 -13.42 8.47
C ASP A 27 -7.03 -13.58 9.23
N ALA A 28 -6.56 -12.48 9.79
CA ALA A 28 -5.23 -12.42 10.39
C ALA A 28 -5.23 -12.56 11.92
N ALA A 29 -6.38 -12.85 12.55
CA ALA A 29 -6.44 -12.98 14.00
C ALA A 29 -5.52 -14.11 14.51
N GLY A 30 -4.65 -13.77 15.46
CA GLY A 30 -3.77 -14.74 16.13
C GLY A 30 -2.54 -15.18 15.33
N ILE A 31 -2.17 -14.48 14.26
CA ILE A 31 -0.95 -14.77 13.48
C ILE A 31 0.18 -13.81 13.81
N VAL A 32 1.42 -14.18 13.47
CA VAL A 32 2.62 -13.36 13.65
C VAL A 32 3.01 -12.75 12.32
N GLU A 33 2.44 -11.60 12.03
CA GLU A 33 2.41 -10.93 10.71
C GLU A 33 3.82 -10.69 10.15
N ARG A 34 4.71 -10.16 10.98
CA ARG A 34 6.09 -9.85 10.57
C ARG A 34 6.87 -11.08 10.10
N ARG A 35 6.67 -12.23 10.76
CA ARG A 35 7.34 -13.47 10.36
C ARG A 35 6.81 -13.97 9.02
N ILE A 36 5.50 -13.91 8.85
CA ILE A 36 4.84 -14.33 7.62
C ILE A 36 5.25 -13.40 6.46
N ALA A 37 5.25 -12.08 6.65
CA ALA A 37 5.66 -11.14 5.63
C ALA A 37 7.14 -11.35 5.20
N ASN A 38 8.02 -11.66 6.16
CA ASN A 38 9.40 -12.01 5.87
C ASN A 38 9.52 -13.30 5.06
N ASP A 39 8.77 -14.35 5.44
CA ASP A 39 8.76 -15.66 4.77
C ASP A 39 8.16 -15.57 3.35
N MET A 40 7.09 -14.77 3.17
CA MET A 40 6.49 -14.52 1.86
C MET A 40 7.44 -13.84 0.89
N ALA A 41 8.38 -13.02 1.36
CA ALA A 41 9.39 -12.31 0.57
C ALA A 41 8.81 -11.49 -0.60
N LEU A 42 7.56 -11.05 -0.49
CA LEU A 42 6.91 -10.16 -1.47
C LEU A 42 7.21 -8.69 -1.14
N PRO A 43 7.09 -7.78 -2.10
CA PRO A 43 7.25 -6.35 -1.85
C PRO A 43 6.44 -5.89 -0.65
N GLU A 44 5.18 -6.35 -0.58
CA GLU A 44 4.26 -6.06 0.53
C GLU A 44 3.33 -7.25 0.79
N THR A 45 2.92 -7.34 2.05
CA THR A 45 1.94 -8.33 2.55
C THR A 45 0.96 -7.62 3.46
N THR A 46 -0.34 -7.85 3.29
CA THR A 46 -1.37 -7.25 4.12
C THR A 46 -2.08 -8.28 4.98
N PHE A 47 -2.44 -7.84 6.17
CA PHE A 47 -3.14 -8.62 7.18
C PHE A 47 -4.41 -7.88 7.59
N VAL A 48 -5.55 -8.54 7.42
CA VAL A 48 -6.87 -7.96 7.66
C VAL A 48 -7.43 -8.50 8.97
N PHE A 49 -7.87 -7.56 9.80
CA PHE A 49 -8.49 -7.80 11.09
C PHE A 49 -9.91 -7.25 11.11
N PRO A 50 -10.74 -7.64 12.08
CA PRO A 50 -12.01 -6.97 12.34
C PRO A 50 -11.81 -5.45 12.51
N PRO A 51 -12.82 -4.63 12.15
CA PRO A 51 -12.73 -3.19 12.32
C PRO A 51 -12.53 -2.82 13.80
N GLU A 52 -11.62 -1.88 14.07
CA GLU A 52 -11.36 -1.34 15.42
C GLU A 52 -12.20 -0.08 15.69
N ALA A 53 -12.61 0.63 14.64
CA ALA A 53 -13.44 1.81 14.72
C ALA A 53 -14.76 1.59 13.95
N PRO A 54 -15.89 2.15 14.45
CA PRO A 54 -17.22 1.91 13.88
C PRO A 54 -17.38 2.42 12.44
N GLU A 55 -16.56 3.37 12.03
CA GLU A 55 -16.55 3.96 10.68
C GLU A 55 -15.70 3.15 9.68
N THR A 56 -14.98 2.11 10.13
CA THR A 56 -14.11 1.30 9.27
C THR A 56 -14.77 -0.03 8.91
N ASP A 57 -14.54 -0.52 7.71
CA ASP A 57 -15.00 -1.85 7.25
C ASP A 57 -14.06 -2.97 7.69
N ALA A 58 -12.78 -2.66 7.83
CA ALA A 58 -11.75 -3.57 8.31
C ALA A 58 -10.54 -2.80 8.83
N GLN A 59 -9.80 -3.39 9.78
CA GLN A 59 -8.47 -2.94 10.15
C GLN A 59 -7.45 -3.67 9.28
N VAL A 60 -6.44 -2.95 8.76
CA VAL A 60 -5.43 -3.51 7.85
C VAL A 60 -4.04 -3.08 8.32
N ARG A 61 -3.15 -4.07 8.44
CA ARG A 61 -1.73 -3.84 8.69
C ARG A 61 -0.93 -4.25 7.46
N ILE A 62 0.06 -3.44 7.12
CA ILE A 62 0.86 -3.58 5.90
C ILE A 62 2.32 -3.83 6.30
N PHE A 63 2.93 -4.85 5.71
CA PHE A 63 4.31 -5.21 6.00
C PHE A 63 5.12 -5.38 4.71
N THR A 64 6.33 -4.85 4.71
CA THR A 64 7.41 -5.34 3.87
C THR A 64 8.07 -6.55 4.56
N PRO A 65 9.00 -7.28 3.92
CA PRO A 65 9.74 -8.34 4.60
C PRO A 65 10.45 -7.91 5.88
N THR A 66 10.77 -6.61 6.03
CA THR A 66 11.61 -6.11 7.12
C THR A 66 10.88 -5.23 8.14
N ARG A 67 9.79 -4.57 7.75
CA ARG A 67 9.09 -3.60 8.61
C ARG A 67 7.61 -3.46 8.29
N GLU A 68 6.86 -2.97 9.27
CA GLU A 68 5.50 -2.49 9.08
C GLU A 68 5.49 -1.10 8.44
N LEU A 69 4.52 -0.86 7.57
CA LEU A 69 4.26 0.43 6.94
C LEU A 69 2.92 0.98 7.44
N PRO A 70 2.86 2.26 7.82
CA PRO A 70 1.61 2.87 8.25
C PRO A 70 0.60 3.03 7.10
N MET A 71 1.09 3.09 5.86
CA MET A 71 0.28 3.22 4.64
C MET A 71 1.11 2.82 3.42
N ALA A 72 0.44 2.24 2.41
CA ALA A 72 1.00 2.07 1.06
C ALA A 72 -0.14 1.94 0.05
N GLY A 73 0.08 2.38 -1.20
CA GLY A 73 -0.97 2.46 -2.23
C GLY A 73 -1.41 1.10 -2.75
N SER A 74 -0.48 0.32 -3.30
CA SER A 74 -0.76 -1.01 -3.85
C SER A 74 -1.40 -1.96 -2.84
N PRO A 75 -0.92 -2.07 -1.57
CA PRO A 75 -1.54 -2.93 -0.58
C PRO A 75 -2.97 -2.51 -0.23
N THR A 76 -3.25 -1.22 -0.14
CA THR A 76 -4.59 -0.70 0.15
C THR A 76 -5.57 -1.07 -0.96
N ILE A 77 -5.22 -0.79 -2.22
CA ILE A 77 -6.05 -1.13 -3.38
C ILE A 77 -6.23 -2.65 -3.50
N GLY A 78 -5.14 -3.43 -3.45
CA GLY A 78 -5.23 -4.88 -3.57
C GLY A 78 -6.03 -5.54 -2.45
N THR A 79 -5.94 -5.02 -1.21
CA THR A 79 -6.75 -5.52 -0.08
C THR A 79 -8.24 -5.33 -0.33
N VAL A 80 -8.66 -4.19 -0.87
CA VAL A 80 -10.07 -3.93 -1.22
C VAL A 80 -10.55 -4.93 -2.28
N PHE A 81 -9.77 -5.22 -3.31
CA PHE A 81 -10.10 -6.25 -4.30
C PHE A 81 -10.20 -7.65 -3.69
N ALA A 82 -9.30 -8.01 -2.78
CA ALA A 82 -9.35 -9.29 -2.07
C ALA A 82 -10.61 -9.41 -1.19
N LEU A 83 -10.97 -8.34 -0.46
CA LEU A 83 -12.17 -8.29 0.36
C LEU A 83 -13.45 -8.33 -0.47
N ALA A 84 -13.48 -7.62 -1.60
CA ALA A 84 -14.60 -7.66 -2.55
C ALA A 84 -14.78 -9.08 -3.13
N GLY A 85 -13.70 -9.73 -3.58
CA GLY A 85 -13.73 -11.10 -4.09
C GLY A 85 -14.13 -12.13 -3.05
N ALA A 86 -13.85 -11.88 -1.77
CA ALA A 86 -14.29 -12.73 -0.66
C ALA A 86 -15.72 -12.43 -0.18
N GLY A 87 -16.44 -11.48 -0.80
CA GLY A 87 -17.79 -11.06 -0.40
C GLY A 87 -17.83 -10.34 0.95
N ARG A 88 -16.70 -9.78 1.39
CA ARG A 88 -16.59 -9.06 2.67
C ARG A 88 -16.88 -7.57 2.56
N LEU A 89 -17.00 -7.05 1.36
CA LEU A 89 -17.53 -5.73 1.09
C LEU A 89 -18.93 -5.84 0.54
N ARG A 90 -19.80 -4.91 0.92
CA ARG A 90 -21.16 -4.86 0.39
C ARG A 90 -21.12 -4.59 -1.10
N ALA A 91 -21.72 -5.46 -1.90
CA ALA A 91 -21.87 -5.25 -3.32
C ALA A 91 -22.58 -3.90 -3.57
N SER A 92 -22.13 -3.16 -4.58
CA SER A 92 -22.63 -1.82 -4.92
C SER A 92 -22.33 -0.71 -3.91
N ALA A 93 -21.48 -0.94 -2.88
CA ALA A 93 -20.96 0.16 -2.08
C ALA A 93 -20.10 1.07 -2.96
N ASP A 94 -20.25 2.38 -2.81
CA ASP A 94 -19.46 3.38 -3.54
C ASP A 94 -18.06 3.58 -2.95
N LYS A 95 -17.85 3.11 -1.72
CA LYS A 95 -16.59 3.21 -1.00
C LYS A 95 -16.43 2.11 0.04
N ALA A 96 -15.17 1.85 0.41
CA ALA A 96 -14.78 1.15 1.62
C ALA A 96 -13.90 2.06 2.48
N VAL A 97 -13.92 1.87 3.78
CA VAL A 97 -13.06 2.60 4.72
C VAL A 97 -12.18 1.59 5.45
N LEU A 98 -10.88 1.62 5.18
CA LEU A 98 -9.90 0.77 5.85
C LEU A 98 -9.21 1.53 6.97
N GLY A 99 -9.13 0.92 8.16
CA GLY A 99 -8.29 1.41 9.25
C GLY A 99 -6.83 1.07 8.93
N LEU A 100 -6.03 2.06 8.56
CA LEU A 100 -4.59 1.93 8.35
C LEU A 100 -3.80 2.54 9.51
N GLY A 101 -2.49 2.36 9.53
CA GLY A 101 -1.62 2.98 10.53
C GLY A 101 -1.68 4.52 10.56
N ILE A 102 -2.09 5.14 9.46
CA ILE A 102 -2.34 6.59 9.36
C ILE A 102 -3.77 7.00 9.78
N GLY A 103 -4.63 6.04 10.13
CA GLY A 103 -6.04 6.24 10.45
C GLY A 103 -7.00 5.76 9.37
N PRO A 104 -8.30 6.07 9.51
CA PRO A 104 -9.32 5.69 8.55
C PRO A 104 -9.03 6.23 7.16
N THR A 105 -8.94 5.32 6.18
CA THR A 105 -8.58 5.65 4.80
C THR A 105 -9.71 5.22 3.87
N THR A 106 -10.28 6.19 3.17
CA THR A 106 -11.37 5.94 2.22
C THR A 106 -10.83 5.49 0.88
N VAL A 107 -11.40 4.41 0.37
CA VAL A 107 -11.16 3.87 -0.97
C VAL A 107 -12.46 3.90 -1.73
N GLY A 108 -12.51 4.65 -2.82
CA GLY A 108 -13.66 4.68 -3.73
C GLY A 108 -13.72 3.41 -4.59
N LEU A 109 -14.92 2.92 -4.86
CA LEU A 109 -15.17 1.64 -5.52
C LEU A 109 -16.04 1.82 -6.77
N GLU A 110 -15.63 1.21 -7.85
CA GLU A 110 -16.43 1.10 -9.07
C GLU A 110 -16.69 -0.37 -9.39
N TRP A 111 -17.95 -0.77 -9.37
CA TRP A 111 -18.36 -2.15 -9.61
C TRP A 111 -18.74 -2.38 -11.07
N GLY A 112 -18.33 -3.51 -11.60
CA GLY A 112 -18.89 -4.08 -12.80
C GLY A 112 -20.17 -4.90 -12.49
N GLN A 113 -20.59 -5.73 -13.42
CA GLN A 113 -21.81 -6.53 -13.23
C GLN A 113 -21.75 -7.48 -12.03
N ASN A 114 -20.61 -8.13 -11.77
CA ASN A 114 -20.45 -9.14 -10.72
C ASN A 114 -19.17 -9.03 -9.89
N SER A 115 -18.36 -8.02 -10.11
CA SER A 115 -17.07 -7.87 -9.43
C SER A 115 -16.65 -6.41 -9.32
N LEU A 116 -15.77 -6.13 -8.36
CA LEU A 116 -15.09 -4.84 -8.30
C LEU A 116 -14.24 -4.67 -9.56
N ARG A 117 -14.41 -3.55 -10.27
CA ARG A 117 -13.72 -3.25 -11.51
C ARG A 117 -12.55 -2.29 -11.32
N PHE A 118 -12.76 -1.28 -10.50
CA PHE A 118 -11.80 -0.22 -10.26
C PHE A 118 -11.91 0.28 -8.82
N ALA A 119 -10.77 0.69 -8.25
CA ALA A 119 -10.72 1.31 -6.94
C ALA A 119 -9.67 2.41 -6.92
N TRP A 120 -9.91 3.47 -6.15
CA TRP A 120 -8.98 4.58 -5.96
C TRP A 120 -8.97 5.02 -4.51
N MET A 121 -7.82 5.42 -4.00
CA MET A 121 -7.70 5.95 -2.66
C MET A 121 -7.32 7.43 -2.69
N THR A 122 -7.85 8.19 -1.75
CA THR A 122 -7.41 9.56 -1.52
C THR A 122 -6.13 9.52 -0.68
N GLN A 123 -5.04 10.02 -1.24
CA GLN A 123 -3.76 10.12 -0.56
C GLN A 123 -3.72 11.36 0.33
N PRO A 124 -2.98 11.34 1.45
CA PRO A 124 -2.66 12.56 2.18
C PRO A 124 -1.91 13.54 1.27
N ILE A 125 -2.10 14.84 1.50
CA ILE A 125 -1.33 15.86 0.78
C ILE A 125 0.14 15.71 1.17
N PRO A 126 1.07 15.62 0.20
CA PRO A 126 2.49 15.49 0.50
C PRO A 126 3.02 16.76 1.17
N THR A 127 3.94 16.59 2.10
CA THR A 127 4.71 17.68 2.68
C THR A 127 6.12 17.67 2.12
N PHE A 128 6.62 18.85 1.79
CA PHE A 128 7.96 19.02 1.25
C PHE A 128 8.92 19.41 2.37
N GLY A 129 10.07 18.75 2.43
CA GLY A 129 11.16 19.10 3.32
C GLY A 129 12.00 20.28 2.79
N PRO A 130 13.07 20.65 3.47
CA PRO A 130 13.98 21.67 2.97
C PRO A 130 14.65 21.19 1.66
N ILE A 131 14.89 22.14 0.77
CA ILE A 131 15.61 21.89 -0.48
C ILE A 131 17.03 21.42 -0.16
N VAL A 132 17.45 20.31 -0.77
CA VAL A 132 18.82 19.83 -0.67
C VAL A 132 19.66 20.47 -1.78
N ILE A 133 20.54 21.39 -1.41
CA ILE A 133 21.39 22.14 -2.36
C ILE A 133 22.76 21.49 -2.60
N ASP A 134 23.13 20.46 -1.83
CA ASP A 134 24.40 19.73 -1.98
C ASP A 134 24.28 18.70 -3.14
N SER A 135 24.66 19.15 -4.33
CA SER A 135 24.64 18.31 -5.53
C SER A 135 25.58 17.09 -5.42
N VAL A 136 26.69 17.21 -4.69
CA VAL A 136 27.64 16.10 -4.50
C VAL A 136 27.01 15.01 -3.65
N ALA A 137 26.36 15.39 -2.55
CA ALA A 137 25.64 14.43 -1.71
C ALA A 137 24.48 13.77 -2.46
N VAL A 138 23.71 14.52 -3.24
CA VAL A 138 22.63 14.00 -4.07
C VAL A 138 23.14 13.02 -5.12
N ALA A 139 24.19 13.38 -5.87
CA ALA A 139 24.81 12.53 -6.87
C ALA A 139 25.30 11.21 -6.26
N ALA A 140 25.93 11.26 -5.09
CA ALA A 140 26.40 10.08 -4.39
C ALA A 140 25.26 9.12 -3.99
N VAL A 141 24.11 9.66 -3.56
CA VAL A 141 22.94 8.85 -3.17
C VAL A 141 22.34 8.13 -4.37
N VAL A 142 22.26 8.77 -5.55
CA VAL A 142 21.68 8.17 -6.76
C VAL A 142 22.69 7.43 -7.63
N GLY A 143 23.99 7.46 -7.27
CA GLY A 143 25.04 6.71 -7.95
C GLY A 143 25.49 7.32 -9.26
N VAL A 144 25.41 8.64 -9.44
CA VAL A 144 25.87 9.39 -10.62
C VAL A 144 26.97 10.37 -10.25
N GLN A 145 27.62 10.99 -11.27
CA GLN A 145 28.58 12.09 -11.03
C GLN A 145 27.83 13.41 -10.80
N PRO A 146 28.35 14.35 -10.02
CA PRO A 146 27.71 15.66 -9.82
C PRO A 146 27.46 16.43 -11.13
N CYS A 147 28.30 16.24 -12.14
CA CYS A 147 28.13 16.84 -13.46
C CYS A 147 26.98 16.24 -14.30
N ASP A 148 26.47 15.07 -13.91
CA ASP A 148 25.30 14.45 -14.55
C ASP A 148 23.98 15.04 -14.02
N LEU A 149 24.03 15.79 -12.93
CA LEU A 149 22.89 16.55 -12.43
C LEU A 149 22.75 17.83 -13.26
N ALA A 150 21.56 18.07 -13.81
CA ALA A 150 21.33 19.22 -14.69
C ALA A 150 21.66 20.55 -13.99
N ASP A 151 22.54 21.34 -14.60
CA ASP A 151 22.84 22.69 -14.15
C ASP A 151 21.63 23.62 -14.38
N GLY A 152 21.15 24.23 -13.32
CA GLY A 152 20.42 25.51 -13.41
C GLY A 152 18.91 25.47 -13.66
N VAL A 153 18.27 24.35 -13.77
CA VAL A 153 16.85 24.28 -13.48
C VAL A 153 16.76 23.74 -12.05
N GLY A 154 16.34 24.59 -11.12
CA GLY A 154 16.23 24.21 -9.71
C GLY A 154 15.33 23.00 -9.51
N LEU A 155 15.83 21.84 -9.85
CA LEU A 155 15.37 20.58 -9.32
C LEU A 155 15.84 20.55 -7.87
N GLY A 156 15.16 21.34 -7.03
CA GLY A 156 15.20 21.12 -5.62
C GLY A 156 14.83 19.65 -5.43
N VAL A 157 15.78 18.83 -4.98
CA VAL A 157 15.44 17.48 -4.50
C VAL A 157 14.66 17.70 -3.24
N GLU A 158 13.35 17.79 -3.39
CA GLU A 158 12.43 17.94 -2.29
C GLU A 158 12.20 16.55 -1.69
N ARG A 159 12.43 16.43 -0.40
CA ARG A 159 12.08 15.23 0.34
C ARG A 159 10.56 15.17 0.43
N LEU A 160 9.95 14.34 -0.42
CA LEU A 160 8.54 14.01 -0.29
C LEU A 160 8.37 13.16 0.97
N ASN A 161 7.67 13.71 1.95
CA ASN A 161 7.29 12.96 3.14
C ASN A 161 5.79 12.62 3.05
N PHE A 162 5.50 11.37 2.74
CA PHE A 162 4.13 10.82 2.76
C PHE A 162 3.73 10.31 4.15
N GLY A 163 4.34 10.80 5.21
CA GLY A 163 4.11 10.30 6.57
C GLY A 163 4.80 8.97 6.86
N ILE A 164 5.69 8.51 5.98
CA ILE A 164 6.53 7.33 6.19
C ILE A 164 7.88 7.84 6.74
N THR A 165 8.00 7.90 8.05
CA THR A 165 9.26 8.18 8.75
C THR A 165 9.94 6.88 9.16
#